data_91598095d6b82fadbfc2f615ddf458ce
#
_entry.id   91598095d6b82fadbfc2f615ddf458ce
#
_cell.length_a   1.000
_cell.length_b   1.000
_cell.length_c   1.000
_cell.angle_alpha   90.00
_cell.angle_beta   90.00
_cell.angle_gamma   90.00
#
_symmetry.space_group_name_H-M   'P 1'
#
loop_
_entity.id
_entity.type
_entity.pdbx_description
1 polymer ?
#
loop_
_entity_poly.entity_id
_entity_poly.type
_entity_poly.pdbx_seq_one_letter_code
_entity_poly.pdbx_strand_id
1 'polypeptide(L)'
;QVNSIKYTIVSGSTTIGGLNVAGTYSMKDATTDLEGMEATASYTIDGATLAIGYGDKEGTATYMTYGVSADLTDSLTGYAEFQQTDNDGSAVDTDQMAFGLKYSF
;
A
#
# COMPACT_ATOMS: atom_id res chain seq x y z
N GLN A 1 -9.45 -7.90 37.61
CA GLN A 1 -8.99 -6.77 36.83
C GLN A 1 -8.83 -7.15 35.37
N VAL A 2 -9.40 -6.37 34.52
CA VAL A 2 -9.35 -6.63 33.09
C VAL A 2 -8.43 -5.62 32.43
N ASN A 3 -7.46 -6.12 31.67
CA ASN A 3 -6.61 -5.27 30.87
C ASN A 3 -7.32 -4.91 29.56
N SER A 4 -7.54 -3.65 29.36
CA SER A 4 -8.17 -3.17 28.13
C SER A 4 -7.12 -2.77 27.11
N ILE A 5 -7.21 -3.33 25.94
CA ILE A 5 -6.40 -2.93 24.80
C ILE A 5 -7.27 -2.02 23.94
N LYS A 6 -6.80 -0.83 23.71
CA LYS A 6 -7.56 0.16 22.95
C LYS A 6 -6.93 0.34 21.59
N TYR A 7 -7.73 0.10 20.55
CA TYR A 7 -7.34 0.38 19.18
C TYR A 7 -8.03 1.64 18.70
N THR A 8 -7.26 2.49 18.08
CA THR A 8 -7.81 3.65 17.39
C THR A 8 -7.40 3.55 15.93
N ILE A 9 -8.37 3.55 15.04
CA ILE A 9 -8.15 3.49 13.60
C ILE A 9 -8.84 4.68 12.98
N VAL A 10 -8.08 5.49 12.26
CA VAL A 10 -8.60 6.62 11.52
C VAL A 10 -8.26 6.41 10.06
N SER A 11 -9.26 6.42 9.21
CA SER A 11 -9.06 6.26 7.78
C SER A 11 -9.86 7.28 7.01
N GLY A 12 -9.34 7.67 5.87
CA GLY A 12 -10.00 8.61 4.99
C GLY A 12 -9.57 8.39 3.56
N SER A 13 -10.42 8.77 2.65
CA SER A 13 -10.12 8.68 1.23
C SER A 13 -10.79 9.82 0.49
N THR A 14 -10.16 10.22 -0.61
CA THR A 14 -10.72 11.24 -1.48
C THR A 14 -10.36 10.94 -2.92
N THR A 15 -11.19 11.44 -3.83
CA THR A 15 -10.96 11.29 -5.26
C THR A 15 -11.03 12.67 -5.90
N ILE A 16 -9.99 13.02 -6.64
CA ILE A 16 -9.91 14.31 -7.33
C ILE A 16 -9.42 14.05 -8.76
N GLY A 17 -10.29 14.26 -9.75
CA GLY A 17 -9.89 14.23 -11.15
C GLY A 17 -9.17 12.94 -11.59
N GLY A 18 -9.63 11.77 -11.18
CA GLY A 18 -9.00 10.50 -11.51
C GLY A 18 -7.91 10.08 -10.52
N LEU A 19 -7.57 10.94 -9.57
CA LEU A 19 -6.63 10.62 -8.52
C LEU A 19 -7.37 10.16 -7.28
N ASN A 20 -7.08 8.96 -6.81
CA ASN A 20 -7.62 8.41 -5.58
C ASN A 20 -6.53 8.39 -4.52
N VAL A 21 -6.82 8.96 -3.37
CA VAL A 21 -5.88 8.97 -2.25
C VAL A 21 -6.60 8.42 -1.03
N ALA A 22 -5.95 7.50 -0.35
CA ALA A 22 -6.48 6.92 0.87
C ALA A 22 -5.37 6.80 1.91
N GLY A 23 -5.75 6.96 3.15
CA GLY A 23 -4.80 6.84 4.25
C GLY A 23 -5.46 6.19 5.44
N THR A 24 -4.69 5.42 6.19
CA THR A 24 -5.13 4.80 7.42
C THR A 24 -4.05 4.98 8.46
N TYR A 25 -4.47 5.42 9.63
CA TYR A 25 -3.60 5.55 10.79
C TYR A 25 -4.17 4.68 11.89
N SER A 26 -3.35 3.81 12.45
CA SER A 26 -3.78 2.93 13.52
C SER A 26 -2.86 3.08 14.72
N MET A 27 -3.46 3.04 15.88
CA MET A 27 -2.78 3.18 17.15
C MET A 27 -3.27 2.10 18.09
N LYS A 28 -2.35 1.39 18.72
CA LYS A 28 -2.69 0.39 19.71
C LYS A 28 -2.18 0.86 21.07
N ASP A 29 -3.08 1.09 21.97
CA ASP A 29 -2.77 1.52 23.34
C ASP A 29 -2.75 0.28 24.23
N ALA A 30 -1.56 -0.16 24.56
CA ALA A 30 -1.34 -1.35 25.36
C ALA A 30 -0.08 -1.14 26.21
N THR A 31 0.45 -2.21 26.79
CA THR A 31 1.70 -2.14 27.55
C THR A 31 2.83 -1.57 26.70
N THR A 32 2.81 -1.88 25.41
CA THR A 32 3.70 -1.28 24.43
C THR A 32 2.86 -0.63 23.34
N ASP A 33 2.97 0.67 23.21
CA ASP A 33 2.22 1.39 22.17
C ASP A 33 2.83 1.11 20.81
N LEU A 34 2.00 0.73 19.87
CA LEU A 34 2.41 0.50 18.50
C LEU A 34 1.59 1.39 17.56
N GLU A 35 2.27 2.06 16.67
CA GLU A 35 1.65 2.92 15.68
C GLU A 35 1.88 2.35 14.29
N GLY A 36 0.87 2.42 13.46
CA GLY A 36 0.96 2.02 12.07
C GLY A 36 0.33 3.09 11.19
N MET A 37 0.96 3.34 10.07
CA MET A 37 0.46 4.29 9.09
C MET A 37 0.53 3.66 7.70
N GLU A 38 -0.53 3.85 6.94
CA GLU A 38 -0.62 3.35 5.59
C GLU A 38 -1.24 4.43 4.70
N ALA A 39 -0.64 4.66 3.56
CA ALA A 39 -1.15 5.62 2.60
C ALA A 39 -1.06 5.02 1.21
N THR A 40 -2.10 5.20 0.42
CA THR A 40 -2.13 4.73 -0.96
C THR A 40 -2.63 5.85 -1.86
N ALA A 41 -2.12 5.88 -3.07
CA ALA A 41 -2.58 6.78 -4.09
C ALA A 41 -2.61 6.04 -5.42
N SER A 42 -3.65 6.28 -6.21
CA SER A 42 -3.74 5.71 -7.54
C SER A 42 -4.27 6.74 -8.50
N TYR A 43 -3.79 6.68 -9.74
CA TYR A 43 -4.17 7.61 -10.77
C TYR A 43 -4.42 6.86 -12.06
N THR A 44 -5.56 7.12 -12.67
CA THR A 44 -5.98 6.44 -13.90
C THR A 44 -6.13 7.45 -15.03
N ILE A 45 -5.44 7.20 -16.13
CA ILE A 45 -5.51 8.00 -17.35
C ILE A 45 -5.55 7.05 -18.55
N ASP A 46 -6.56 7.17 -19.39
CA ASP A 46 -6.61 6.52 -20.70
C ASP A 46 -6.28 5.02 -20.67
N GLY A 47 -6.92 4.30 -19.74
CA GLY A 47 -6.73 2.86 -19.65
C GLY A 47 -5.49 2.42 -18.90
N ALA A 48 -4.74 3.36 -18.34
CA ALA A 48 -3.56 3.06 -17.54
C ALA A 48 -3.80 3.50 -16.08
N THR A 49 -3.37 2.70 -15.15
CA THR A 49 -3.47 3.01 -13.73
C THR A 49 -2.09 2.92 -13.10
N LEU A 50 -1.73 3.99 -12.39
CA LEU A 50 -0.52 4.04 -11.60
C LEU A 50 -0.92 4.05 -10.13
N ALA A 51 -0.36 3.14 -9.33
CA ALA A 51 -0.67 3.04 -7.93
C ALA A 51 0.61 3.03 -7.11
N ILE A 52 0.59 3.75 -6.01
CA ILE A 52 1.69 3.72 -5.04
C ILE A 52 1.11 3.50 -3.66
N GLY A 53 1.85 2.78 -2.83
CA GLY A 53 1.48 2.54 -1.46
C GLY A 53 2.68 2.70 -0.56
N TYR A 54 2.43 3.23 0.61
CA TYR A 54 3.44 3.40 1.64
C TYR A 54 2.88 2.91 2.94
N GLY A 55 3.65 2.09 3.65
CA GLY A 55 3.25 1.63 4.96
C GLY A 55 4.43 1.69 5.91
N ASP A 56 4.18 2.19 7.10
CA ASP A 56 5.16 2.25 8.17
C ASP A 56 4.53 1.59 9.39
N LYS A 57 5.13 0.50 9.82
CA LYS A 57 4.69 -0.22 11.01
C LYS A 57 5.81 -0.14 12.03
N GLU A 58 5.58 0.64 13.07
CA GLU A 58 6.57 0.91 14.09
C GLU A 58 7.09 -0.39 14.72
N GLY A 59 8.41 -0.50 14.79
CA GLY A 59 9.07 -1.65 15.37
C GLY A 59 9.13 -2.88 14.47
N THR A 60 8.63 -2.79 13.24
CA THR A 60 8.61 -3.93 12.33
C THR A 60 9.29 -3.63 11.01
N ALA A 61 8.68 -2.81 10.17
CA ALA A 61 9.21 -2.55 8.83
C ALA A 61 8.52 -1.37 8.18
N THR A 62 9.22 -0.75 7.24
CA THR A 62 8.65 0.23 6.33
C THR A 62 8.60 -0.39 4.94
N TYR A 63 7.51 -0.23 4.23
CA TYR A 63 7.39 -0.77 2.90
C TYR A 63 6.80 0.25 1.93
N MET A 64 7.24 0.17 0.68
CA MET A 64 6.71 0.95 -0.42
C MET A 64 6.34 0.01 -1.55
N THR A 65 5.20 0.27 -2.15
CA THR A 65 4.70 -0.53 -3.25
C THR A 65 4.39 0.39 -4.42
N TYR A 66 4.83 0.01 -5.61
CA TYR A 66 4.52 0.71 -6.84
C TYR A 66 3.86 -0.30 -7.78
N GLY A 67 2.80 0.13 -8.42
CA GLY A 67 2.12 -0.71 -9.38
C GLY A 67 1.72 0.10 -10.58
N VAL A 68 1.83 -0.49 -11.76
CA VAL A 68 1.33 0.12 -12.98
C VAL A 68 0.60 -0.96 -13.77
N SER A 69 -0.55 -0.61 -14.31
CA SER A 69 -1.30 -1.47 -15.20
C SER A 69 -1.79 -0.66 -16.38
N ALA A 70 -1.88 -1.30 -17.52
CA ALA A 70 -2.35 -0.65 -18.72
C ALA A 70 -3.09 -1.64 -19.61
N ASP A 71 -4.17 -1.19 -20.21
CA ASP A 71 -4.89 -1.97 -21.20
C ASP A 71 -4.13 -1.90 -22.51
N LEU A 72 -3.62 -3.05 -22.96
CA LEU A 72 -2.89 -3.14 -24.22
C LEU A 72 -3.85 -3.36 -25.38
N THR A 73 -4.93 -4.10 -25.12
CA THR A 73 -6.06 -4.25 -26.02
C THR A 73 -7.32 -4.31 -25.17
N ASP A 74 -8.49 -4.42 -25.81
CA ASP A 74 -9.76 -4.55 -25.10
C ASP A 74 -9.81 -5.78 -24.20
N SER A 75 -8.97 -6.77 -24.49
CA SER A 75 -8.98 -8.03 -23.74
C SER A 75 -7.69 -8.30 -22.99
N LEU A 76 -6.65 -7.51 -23.20
CA LEU A 76 -5.33 -7.78 -22.64
C LEU A 76 -4.86 -6.60 -21.80
N THR A 77 -4.54 -6.89 -20.54
CA THR A 77 -4.01 -5.91 -19.59
C THR A 77 -2.61 -6.34 -19.17
N GLY A 78 -1.66 -5.43 -19.27
CA GLY A 78 -0.32 -5.65 -18.73
C GLY A 78 -0.19 -4.97 -17.39
N TYR A 79 0.57 -5.57 -16.49
CA TYR A 79 0.83 -4.97 -15.19
C TYR A 79 2.24 -5.27 -14.73
N ALA A 80 2.76 -4.37 -13.90
CA ALA A 80 4.05 -4.52 -13.24
C ALA A 80 3.91 -4.01 -11.81
N GLU A 81 4.49 -4.72 -10.87
CA GLU A 81 4.47 -4.35 -9.48
C GLU A 81 5.88 -4.39 -8.91
N PHE A 82 6.22 -3.43 -8.10
CA PHE A 82 7.49 -3.36 -7.41
C PHE A 82 7.21 -3.10 -5.94
N GLN A 83 7.82 -3.90 -5.07
CA GLN A 83 7.70 -3.75 -3.63
C GLN A 83 9.07 -3.66 -3.01
N GLN A 84 9.28 -2.64 -2.21
CA GLN A 84 10.50 -2.44 -1.47
C GLN A 84 10.17 -2.49 0.02
N THR A 85 10.88 -3.33 0.75
CA THR A 85 10.69 -3.49 2.19
C THR A 85 12.00 -3.18 2.90
N ASP A 86 11.93 -2.25 3.84
CA ASP A 86 13.04 -1.89 4.71
C ASP A 86 12.73 -2.45 6.09
N ASN A 87 13.47 -3.46 6.50
CA ASN A 87 13.24 -4.14 7.77
C ASN A 87 14.03 -3.46 8.88
N ASP A 88 13.32 -2.95 9.86
CA ASP A 88 13.94 -2.29 11.00
C ASP A 88 14.83 -3.27 11.77
N GLY A 89 16.05 -2.86 12.05
CA GLY A 89 17.01 -3.67 12.77
C GLY A 89 17.66 -4.77 11.95
N SER A 90 17.34 -4.86 10.67
CA SER A 90 17.94 -5.81 9.76
C SER A 90 18.89 -5.09 8.79
N ALA A 91 19.99 -5.73 8.44
CA ALA A 91 20.91 -5.19 7.46
C ALA A 91 20.47 -5.49 6.01
N VAL A 92 19.40 -6.24 5.83
CA VAL A 92 18.96 -6.68 4.51
C VAL A 92 17.60 -6.09 4.19
N ASP A 93 17.56 -5.30 3.12
CA ASP A 93 16.32 -4.82 2.52
C ASP A 93 15.87 -5.83 1.47
N THR A 94 14.55 -5.97 1.35
CA THR A 94 13.97 -6.90 0.38
C THR A 94 13.25 -6.13 -0.72
N ASP A 95 13.66 -6.38 -1.96
CA ASP A 95 13.01 -5.83 -3.14
C ASP A 95 12.35 -6.96 -3.92
N GLN A 96 11.11 -6.74 -4.33
CA GLN A 96 10.38 -7.71 -5.13
C GLN A 96 9.80 -7.03 -6.35
N MET A 97 9.84 -7.72 -7.48
CA MET A 97 9.29 -7.21 -8.73
C MET A 97 8.49 -8.32 -9.40
N ALA A 98 7.31 -7.97 -9.88
CA ALA A 98 6.43 -8.91 -10.56
C ALA A 98 5.87 -8.28 -11.83
N PHE A 99 5.81 -9.07 -12.89
CA PHE A 99 5.19 -8.69 -14.14
C PHE A 99 4.14 -9.71 -14.51
N GLY A 100 3.09 -9.26 -15.17
CA GLY A 100 2.08 -10.19 -15.60
C GLY A 100 1.23 -9.64 -16.73
N LEU A 101 0.53 -10.55 -17.34
CA LEU A 101 -0.47 -10.24 -18.35
C LEU A 101 -1.78 -10.90 -17.93
N LYS A 102 -2.86 -10.15 -18.06
CA LYS A 102 -4.19 -10.65 -17.77
C LYS A 102 -5.01 -10.59 -19.06
N TYR A 103 -5.54 -11.71 -19.47
CA TYR A 103 -6.36 -11.81 -20.65
C TYR A 103 -7.80 -12.11 -20.26
N SER A 104 -8.72 -11.34 -20.79
CA SER A 104 -10.17 -11.49 -20.53
C SER A 104 -10.87 -11.99 -21.78
N PHE A 105 -11.70 -12.98 -21.63
CA PHE A 105 -12.49 -13.53 -22.73
C PHE A 105 -13.88 -12.92 -22.78
#